data_c3c473f8992a0ba35956077af962921f
#
_entry.id   c3c473f8992a0ba35956077af962921f
#
_cell.length_a   1.000
_cell.length_b   1.000
_cell.length_c   1.000
_cell.angle_alpha   90.00
_cell.angle_beta   90.00
_cell.angle_gamma   90.00
#
_symmetry.space_group_name_H-M   'P 1'
#
loop_
_entity.id
_entity.type
_entity.pdbx_description
1 polymer ?
#
loop_
_entity_poly.entity_id
_entity_poly.type
_entity_poly.pdbx_seq_one_letter_code
_entity_poly.pdbx_strand_id
1 'polypeptide(L)'
;AGCGGSPDSDLGIATDLAVMLEASLGFGRHQPLLHRPMSDKAHLLALDQRLAARVNARLEECYDRAKAILTNGRDAHLWLAKTAMHHGVLEGADLKAVLDEARQRQGRSADADADIGEGNPDAA
;
A
#
# COMPACT_ATOMS: atom_id res chain seq x y z
N ALA A 1 13.18 3.69 -6.12
CA ALA A 1 13.28 2.50 -6.84
C ALA A 1 13.75 1.33 -5.98
N GLY A 2 13.01 0.90 -4.99
CA GLY A 2 13.34 -0.19 -4.06
C GLY A 2 12.90 -1.58 -4.51
N CYS A 3 12.75 -1.84 -5.81
CA CYS A 3 12.35 -3.15 -6.33
C CYS A 3 13.56 -4.09 -6.54
N GLY A 4 14.61 -3.94 -5.74
CA GLY A 4 15.79 -4.79 -5.84
C GLY A 4 15.48 -6.24 -5.45
N GLY A 5 16.13 -7.21 -6.10
CA GLY A 5 16.02 -8.63 -5.78
C GLY A 5 16.68 -9.06 -4.46
N SER A 6 16.87 -8.13 -3.53
CA SER A 6 17.37 -8.42 -2.18
C SER A 6 16.24 -8.87 -1.26
N PRO A 7 16.48 -9.84 -0.35
CA PRO A 7 15.53 -10.20 0.71
C PRO A 7 15.10 -9.01 1.58
N ASP A 8 15.97 -8.01 1.74
CA ASP A 8 15.73 -6.81 2.55
C ASP A 8 15.03 -5.68 1.75
N SER A 9 14.67 -5.92 0.48
CA SER A 9 13.89 -4.95 -0.29
C SER A 9 12.44 -4.90 0.19
N ASP A 10 11.75 -3.77 -0.08
CA ASP A 10 10.34 -3.61 0.28
C ASP A 10 9.47 -4.76 -0.26
N LEU A 11 9.73 -5.20 -1.50
CA LEU A 11 9.04 -6.35 -2.09
C LEU A 11 9.40 -7.66 -1.39
N GLY A 12 10.66 -7.85 -0.98
CA GLY A 12 11.10 -9.01 -0.20
C GLY A 12 10.36 -9.10 1.13
N ILE A 13 10.34 -8.00 1.89
CA ILE A 13 9.64 -7.89 3.17
C ILE A 13 8.12 -8.10 3.00
N ALA A 14 7.51 -7.50 1.99
CA ALA A 14 6.08 -7.67 1.69
C ALA A 14 5.74 -9.13 1.34
N THR A 15 6.59 -9.78 0.55
CA THR A 15 6.44 -11.20 0.20
C THR A 15 6.53 -12.08 1.44
N ASP A 16 7.48 -11.83 2.31
CA ASP A 16 7.65 -12.54 3.56
C ASP A 16 6.42 -12.44 4.47
N LEU A 17 5.88 -11.22 4.62
CA LEU A 17 4.65 -11.00 5.38
C LEU A 17 3.44 -11.71 4.75
N ALA A 18 3.30 -11.67 3.44
CA ALA A 18 2.21 -12.35 2.75
C ALA A 18 2.29 -13.87 2.89
N VAL A 19 3.48 -14.46 2.81
CA VAL A 19 3.69 -15.90 3.06
C VAL A 19 3.36 -16.24 4.52
N MET A 20 3.79 -15.44 5.48
CA MET A 20 3.45 -15.64 6.90
C MET A 20 1.95 -15.63 7.13
N LEU A 21 1.23 -14.69 6.54
CA LEU A 21 -0.23 -14.59 6.67
C LEU A 21 -0.94 -15.82 6.08
N GLU A 22 -0.49 -16.31 4.92
CA GLU A 22 -1.13 -17.42 4.23
C GLU A 22 -0.75 -18.81 4.81
N ALA A 23 0.45 -18.98 5.34
CA ALA A 23 0.99 -20.28 5.71
C ALA A 23 1.18 -20.51 7.21
N SER A 24 1.43 -19.47 8.01
CA SER A 24 1.88 -19.64 9.39
C SER A 24 0.94 -19.06 10.45
N LEU A 25 0.30 -17.93 10.19
CA LEU A 25 -0.45 -17.20 11.21
C LEU A 25 -1.94 -17.54 11.27
N GLY A 26 -2.42 -18.48 10.43
CA GLY A 26 -3.83 -18.87 10.43
C GLY A 26 -4.77 -17.81 9.82
N PHE A 27 -4.26 -16.78 9.17
CA PHE A 27 -5.06 -15.75 8.49
C PHE A 27 -5.32 -16.07 7.01
N GLY A 28 -4.83 -17.21 6.53
CA GLY A 28 -5.11 -17.70 5.19
C GLY A 28 -6.59 -18.09 5.01
N ARG A 29 -7.20 -17.63 3.93
CA ARG A 29 -8.63 -17.93 3.64
C ARG A 29 -8.90 -19.42 3.38
N HIS A 30 -7.89 -20.21 3.02
CA HIS A 30 -8.07 -21.59 2.59
C HIS A 30 -7.69 -22.66 3.62
N GLN A 31 -6.71 -22.39 4.46
CA GLN A 31 -6.22 -23.33 5.47
C GLN A 31 -5.86 -22.59 6.77
N PRO A 32 -6.83 -21.99 7.46
CA PRO A 32 -6.55 -21.08 8.58
C PRO A 32 -5.97 -21.78 9.83
N LEU A 33 -6.10 -23.11 9.92
CA LEU A 33 -5.61 -23.87 11.07
C LEU A 33 -4.31 -24.62 10.79
N LEU A 34 -3.74 -24.48 9.57
CA LEU A 34 -2.51 -25.17 9.22
C LEU A 34 -1.31 -24.26 9.44
N HIS A 35 -0.49 -24.61 10.43
CA HIS A 35 0.81 -23.96 10.63
C HIS A 35 1.89 -24.64 9.79
N ARG A 36 2.64 -23.85 8.99
CA ARG A 36 3.81 -24.30 8.26
C ARG A 36 5.05 -23.54 8.76
N PRO A 37 6.10 -24.24 9.21
CA PRO A 37 7.33 -23.58 9.63
C PRO A 37 7.99 -22.85 8.44
N MET A 38 8.51 -21.64 8.70
CA MET A 38 9.00 -20.70 7.69
C MET A 38 10.52 -20.79 7.47
N SER A 39 11.13 -21.96 7.63
CA SER A 39 12.58 -22.11 7.53
C SER A 39 13.17 -21.88 6.14
N ASP A 40 12.38 -22.12 5.08
CA ASP A 40 12.79 -21.89 3.69
C ASP A 40 11.58 -21.44 2.83
N LYS A 41 11.32 -20.15 2.83
CA LYS A 41 10.19 -19.51 2.13
C LYS A 41 10.30 -19.67 0.61
N ALA A 42 11.51 -19.53 0.07
CA ALA A 42 11.75 -19.63 -1.37
C ALA A 42 11.44 -21.05 -1.87
N HIS A 43 11.89 -22.06 -1.13
CA HIS A 43 11.60 -23.45 -1.42
C HIS A 43 10.10 -23.76 -1.28
N LEU A 44 9.44 -23.23 -0.26
CA LEU A 44 8.01 -23.40 -0.05
C LEU A 44 7.20 -22.82 -1.23
N LEU A 45 7.53 -21.63 -1.69
CA LEU A 45 6.88 -20.99 -2.84
C LEU A 45 7.17 -21.72 -4.16
N ALA A 46 8.37 -22.28 -4.32
CA ALA A 46 8.75 -23.04 -5.50
C ALA A 46 7.98 -24.37 -5.61
N LEU A 47 7.73 -25.05 -4.49
CA LEU A 47 7.04 -26.33 -4.45
C LEU A 47 5.51 -26.21 -4.42
N ASP A 48 4.97 -25.21 -3.73
CA ASP A 48 3.52 -25.00 -3.61
C ASP A 48 3.07 -23.84 -4.49
N GLN A 49 2.82 -24.13 -5.76
CA GLN A 49 2.34 -23.13 -6.72
C GLN A 49 0.99 -22.52 -6.34
N ARG A 50 0.14 -23.26 -5.60
CA ARG A 50 -1.13 -22.71 -5.12
C ARG A 50 -0.90 -21.67 -4.04
N LEU A 51 0.05 -21.90 -3.13
CA LEU A 51 0.47 -20.91 -2.16
C LEU A 51 1.09 -19.69 -2.85
N ALA A 52 1.98 -19.90 -3.80
CA ALA A 52 2.60 -18.82 -4.57
C ALA A 52 1.56 -17.95 -5.29
N ALA A 53 0.54 -18.55 -5.91
CA ALA A 53 -0.55 -17.82 -6.57
C ALA A 53 -1.37 -16.98 -5.56
N ARG A 54 -1.67 -17.52 -4.36
CA ARG A 54 -2.38 -16.77 -3.31
C ARG A 54 -1.57 -15.61 -2.75
N VAL A 55 -0.28 -15.84 -2.52
CA VAL A 55 0.66 -14.80 -2.06
C VAL A 55 0.72 -13.67 -3.10
N ASN A 56 0.87 -14.02 -4.39
CA ASN A 56 0.88 -13.03 -5.47
C ASN A 56 -0.43 -12.23 -5.54
N ALA A 57 -1.57 -12.90 -5.51
CA ALA A 57 -2.88 -12.23 -5.54
C ALA A 57 -3.06 -11.25 -4.36
N ARG A 58 -2.59 -11.63 -3.17
CA ARG A 58 -2.59 -10.73 -2.00
C ARG A 58 -1.68 -9.52 -2.19
N LEU A 59 -0.51 -9.71 -2.76
CA LEU A 59 0.42 -8.62 -3.06
C LEU A 59 -0.15 -7.67 -4.11
N GLU A 60 -0.80 -8.19 -5.15
CA GLU A 60 -1.50 -7.39 -6.16
C GLU A 60 -2.62 -6.54 -5.54
N GLU A 61 -3.46 -7.14 -4.70
CA GLU A 61 -4.53 -6.42 -3.97
C GLU A 61 -3.96 -5.28 -3.10
N CYS A 62 -2.87 -5.55 -2.37
CA CYS A 62 -2.19 -4.54 -1.55
C CYS A 62 -1.54 -3.44 -2.40
N TYR A 63 -0.94 -3.80 -3.53
CA TYR A 63 -0.34 -2.86 -4.46
C TYR A 63 -1.39 -1.92 -5.07
N ASP A 64 -2.51 -2.46 -5.55
CA ASP A 64 -3.58 -1.67 -6.13
C ASP A 64 -4.20 -0.72 -5.11
N ARG A 65 -4.37 -1.18 -3.87
CA ARG A 65 -4.82 -0.33 -2.77
C ARG A 65 -3.84 0.80 -2.47
N ALA A 66 -2.55 0.51 -2.40
CA ALA A 66 -1.51 1.51 -2.17
C ALA A 66 -1.47 2.53 -3.31
N LYS A 67 -1.57 2.06 -4.56
CA LYS A 67 -1.63 2.91 -5.74
C LYS A 67 -2.85 3.82 -5.73
N ALA A 68 -4.03 3.29 -5.36
CA ALA A 68 -5.25 4.09 -5.24
C ALA A 68 -5.10 5.19 -4.18
N ILE A 69 -4.54 4.88 -3.01
CA ILE A 69 -4.27 5.86 -1.94
C ILE A 69 -3.37 6.99 -2.46
N LEU A 70 -2.27 6.65 -3.13
CA LEU A 70 -1.32 7.64 -3.68
C LEU A 70 -1.94 8.46 -4.81
N THR A 71 -2.77 7.85 -5.66
CA THR A 71 -3.44 8.53 -6.75
C THR A 71 -4.47 9.53 -6.22
N ASN A 72 -5.30 9.11 -5.27
CA ASN A 72 -6.33 9.97 -4.66
C ASN A 72 -5.72 11.09 -3.82
N GLY A 73 -4.53 10.87 -3.23
CA GLY A 73 -3.81 11.87 -2.44
C GLY A 73 -2.70 12.58 -3.20
N ARG A 74 -2.67 12.54 -4.54
CA ARG A 74 -1.54 12.99 -5.35
C ARG A 74 -1.12 14.43 -5.06
N ASP A 75 -2.06 15.35 -4.99
CA ASP A 75 -1.78 16.77 -4.78
C ASP A 75 -1.21 17.02 -3.39
N ALA A 76 -1.78 16.39 -2.37
CA ALA A 76 -1.26 16.42 -1.01
C ALA A 76 0.15 15.83 -0.93
N HIS A 77 0.39 14.71 -1.62
CA HIS A 77 1.69 14.04 -1.67
C HIS A 77 2.75 14.90 -2.36
N LEU A 78 2.44 15.49 -3.52
CA LEU A 78 3.36 16.38 -4.24
C LEU A 78 3.67 17.65 -3.44
N TRP A 79 2.68 18.22 -2.77
CA TRP A 79 2.87 19.37 -1.91
C TRP A 79 3.77 19.00 -0.72
N LEU A 80 3.54 17.87 -0.06
CA LEU A 80 4.35 17.38 1.05
C LEU A 80 5.81 17.16 0.63
N ALA A 81 6.03 16.54 -0.54
CA ALA A 81 7.36 16.31 -1.08
C ALA A 81 8.11 17.63 -1.33
N LYS A 82 7.45 18.63 -1.95
CA LYS A 82 8.03 19.97 -2.18
C LYS A 82 8.37 20.66 -0.86
N THR A 83 7.47 20.59 0.13
CA THR A 83 7.67 21.17 1.46
C THR A 83 8.86 20.54 2.16
N ALA A 84 8.96 19.21 2.16
CA ALA A 84 10.08 18.48 2.73
C ALA A 84 11.43 18.83 2.05
N MET A 85 11.43 18.95 0.73
CA MET A 85 12.63 19.39 -0.01
C MET A 85 13.06 20.82 0.34
N HIS A 86 12.11 21.71 0.61
CA HIS A 86 12.40 23.10 0.95
C HIS A 86 12.94 23.25 2.38
N HIS A 87 12.40 22.51 3.32
CA HIS A 87 12.79 22.58 4.73
C HIS A 87 14.01 21.71 5.08
N GLY A 88 14.31 20.69 4.25
CA GLY A 88 15.39 19.72 4.47
C GLY A 88 15.05 18.72 5.56
N VAL A 89 14.93 19.15 6.81
CA VAL A 89 14.52 18.32 7.96
C VAL A 89 13.26 18.92 8.56
N LEU A 90 12.27 18.07 8.78
CA LEU A 90 11.01 18.41 9.45
C LEU A 90 10.88 17.56 10.71
N GLU A 91 10.81 18.19 11.87
CA GLU A 91 10.71 17.52 13.17
C GLU A 91 9.69 18.19 14.09
N GLY A 92 9.22 17.47 15.09
CA GLY A 92 8.40 18.00 16.18
C GLY A 92 7.13 18.69 15.71
N ALA A 93 6.95 19.94 16.10
CA ALA A 93 5.75 20.74 15.81
C ALA A 93 5.62 21.08 14.32
N ASP A 94 6.74 21.33 13.63
CA ASP A 94 6.75 21.67 12.20
C ASP A 94 6.30 20.48 11.35
N LEU A 95 6.79 19.28 11.64
CA LEU A 95 6.34 18.05 10.99
C LEU A 95 4.84 17.83 11.19
N LYS A 96 4.34 18.04 12.42
CA LYS A 96 2.92 17.91 12.72
C LYS A 96 2.07 18.88 11.92
N ALA A 97 2.45 20.16 11.86
CA ALA A 97 1.73 21.18 11.12
C ALA A 97 1.68 20.88 9.61
N VAL A 98 2.80 20.42 9.04
CA VAL A 98 2.89 20.02 7.63
C VAL A 98 2.01 18.81 7.35
N LEU A 99 1.98 17.81 8.22
CA LEU A 99 1.12 16.63 8.06
C LEU A 99 -0.37 16.98 8.17
N ASP A 100 -0.75 17.87 9.08
CA ASP A 100 -2.14 18.31 9.24
C ASP A 100 -2.61 19.11 8.01
N GLU A 101 -1.77 19.97 7.44
CA GLU A 101 -2.07 20.67 6.17
C GLU A 101 -2.19 19.69 4.99
N ALA A 102 -1.32 18.67 4.92
CA ALA A 102 -1.41 17.65 3.87
C ALA A 102 -2.73 16.88 3.94
N ARG A 103 -3.20 16.53 5.14
CA ARG A 103 -4.51 15.88 5.35
C ARG A 103 -5.68 16.75 4.91
N GLN A 104 -5.64 18.04 5.21
CA GLN A 104 -6.68 18.98 4.78
C GLN A 104 -6.74 19.12 3.27
N ARG A 105 -5.58 19.10 2.58
CA ARG A 105 -5.50 19.13 1.10
C ARG A 105 -6.08 17.86 0.49
N GLN A 106 -5.81 16.72 1.08
CA GLN A 106 -6.38 15.44 0.64
C GLN A 106 -7.91 15.41 0.77
N GLY A 107 -8.48 15.93 1.86
CA GLY A 107 -9.93 16.05 2.05
C GLY A 107 -10.58 16.95 0.99
N ARG A 108 -9.98 18.11 0.70
CA ARG A 108 -10.49 19.03 -0.33
C ARG A 108 -10.47 18.47 -1.74
N SER A 109 -9.48 17.65 -2.10
CA SER A 109 -9.43 16.95 -3.40
C SER A 109 -10.56 15.93 -3.53
N ALA A 110 -10.86 15.18 -2.48
CA ALA A 110 -11.94 14.18 -2.47
C ALA A 110 -13.32 14.83 -2.64
N ASP A 111 -13.57 15.99 -2.00
CA ASP A 111 -14.82 16.74 -2.11
C ASP A 111 -15.00 17.38 -3.49
N ALA A 112 -13.92 17.83 -4.14
CA ALA A 112 -13.96 18.41 -5.47
C ALA A 112 -14.28 17.39 -6.56
N ASP A 113 -13.79 16.16 -6.45
CA ASP A 113 -14.09 15.07 -7.37
C ASP A 113 -15.55 14.55 -7.21
N ALA A 114 -16.14 14.67 -6.02
CA ALA A 114 -17.52 14.29 -5.76
C ALA A 114 -18.53 15.26 -6.41
N ASP A 115 -18.22 16.55 -6.48
CA ASP A 115 -19.10 17.60 -7.03
C ASP A 115 -19.18 17.58 -8.57
N ILE A 116 -18.21 16.99 -9.25
CA ILE A 116 -18.19 16.85 -10.72
C ILE A 116 -19.10 15.70 -11.21
N GLY A 117 -19.50 14.79 -10.32
CA GLY A 117 -20.30 13.59 -10.65
C GLY A 117 -21.82 13.81 -10.76
N GLU A 118 -22.37 14.95 -10.32
CA GLU A 118 -23.81 15.25 -10.34
C GLU A 118 -24.23 16.26 -11.42
N GLY A 119 -23.67 16.14 -12.61
CA GLY A 119 -23.98 16.96 -13.80
C GLY A 119 -25.00 16.34 -14.72
N ASN A 120 -26.28 16.47 -14.36
CA ASN A 120 -27.46 16.59 -15.23
C ASN A 120 -27.84 15.45 -16.20
N PRO A 121 -28.84 14.62 -15.89
CA PRO A 121 -29.54 13.79 -16.85
C PRO A 121 -30.86 14.48 -17.33
N ASP A 122 -30.83 15.70 -17.85
CA ASP A 122 -31.97 16.29 -18.51
C ASP A 122 -31.54 17.39 -19.49
N ALA A 123 -31.26 16.98 -20.74
CA ALA A 123 -31.40 17.81 -21.91
C ALA A 123 -31.93 16.93 -23.05
N ALA A 124 -33.21 17.06 -23.25
CA ALA A 124 -34.03 16.45 -24.30
C ALA A 124 -33.49 16.62 -25.73
#